data_406c53f34656aee9644fd37a08fe11fd
#
_entry.id   406c53f34656aee9644fd37a08fe11fd
#
_cell.length_a   1.000
_cell.length_b   1.000
_cell.length_c   1.000
_cell.angle_alpha   90.00
_cell.angle_beta   90.00
_cell.angle_gamma   90.00
#
_symmetry.space_group_name_H-M   'P 1'
#
loop_
_entity.id
_entity.type
_entity.pdbx_description
1 polymer ?
#
loop_
_entity_poly.entity_id
_entity_poly.type
_entity_poly.pdbx_seq_one_letter_code
_entity_poly.pdbx_strand_id
1 'polypeptide(L)'
;MVVIDFLKEGKNMLELRNIKKDYVTSSETVSALRGVDIVFRDKEFVSILGPSGCGKTTMLNIVGGLDRYTSGDLVINGKSTKLYRDRDWDVYRNHRVGFIFQAYNLIPHQTVLGNVELALTIAGIDKEERVRRAKAALDKVGLSDQYYKRPNQLSGGQCQRVAIARALVNEPEILLADEPTGALDTVTSVQIMELIREIAGERLVIMVTHNPELAEQYSTRIVRLLDGNIIEDTNPVSEEEYETLKTVETETEEPQPKGKKQKEKAKMSFFTAFRLSARNLISKKGRTAMVGFAGSIGIIGIALVLAFSAGIKGYIASMQDDMLSGNPITISQTAFDMSAITDMMKTEDKIEIIKNPNSVYISSVIEQLIKTQDDLGNIMVENEITAGYVEYVKAMPKEYYNAL
;
A
#
# COMPACT_ATOMS: atom_id res chain seq x y z
N MET A 1 18.99 22.09 -4.22
CA MET A 1 17.75 21.57 -3.62
C MET A 1 16.78 22.74 -3.49
N VAL A 2 16.01 23.01 -4.54
CA VAL A 2 15.08 24.15 -4.62
C VAL A 2 13.82 23.75 -3.87
N VAL A 3 13.65 24.28 -2.65
CA VAL A 3 12.36 24.25 -1.94
C VAL A 3 11.53 25.38 -2.55
N ILE A 4 10.46 25.03 -3.26
CA ILE A 4 9.55 26.00 -3.85
C ILE A 4 8.93 26.82 -2.72
N ASP A 5 9.18 28.12 -2.74
CA ASP A 5 8.73 29.09 -1.72
C ASP A 5 7.27 29.47 -2.04
N PHE A 6 6.30 28.88 -1.33
CA PHE A 6 4.85 29.08 -1.55
C PHE A 6 4.28 30.30 -0.81
N LEU A 7 5.12 31.08 -0.13
CA LEU A 7 4.66 32.18 0.70
C LEU A 7 5.01 33.53 0.07
N LYS A 8 4.16 34.03 -0.80
CA LYS A 8 4.07 35.47 -1.09
C LYS A 8 2.62 35.83 -1.39
N GLU A 9 2.19 36.94 -0.83
CA GLU A 9 0.93 37.64 -1.10
C GLU A 9 0.90 38.14 -2.55
N GLY A 10 0.79 37.23 -3.51
CA GLY A 10 0.48 37.49 -4.90
C GLY A 10 -0.94 36.96 -5.15
N LYS A 11 -1.72 37.61 -5.99
CA LYS A 11 -3.03 37.11 -6.41
C LYS A 11 -2.88 35.67 -6.93
N ASN A 12 -3.56 34.72 -6.26
CA ASN A 12 -3.51 33.31 -6.61
C ASN A 12 -4.21 33.10 -7.95
N MET A 13 -3.47 32.84 -8.99
CA MET A 13 -4.01 32.48 -10.30
C MET A 13 -3.90 30.98 -10.51
N LEU A 14 -5.00 30.36 -10.86
CA LEU A 14 -5.06 28.95 -11.22
C LEU A 14 -5.41 28.85 -12.71
N GLU A 15 -4.57 28.18 -13.49
CA GLU A 15 -4.75 28.10 -14.93
C GLU A 15 -4.60 26.66 -15.43
N LEU A 16 -5.54 26.23 -16.25
CA LEU A 16 -5.50 24.99 -17.00
C LEU A 16 -5.16 25.33 -18.44
N ARG A 17 -4.08 24.74 -18.98
CA ARG A 17 -3.64 24.92 -20.37
C ARG A 17 -3.74 23.61 -21.12
N ASN A 18 -4.69 23.51 -22.02
CA ASN A 18 -4.95 22.36 -22.88
C ASN A 18 -4.94 21.03 -22.09
N ILE A 19 -5.61 21.01 -20.94
CA ILE A 19 -5.67 19.84 -20.07
C ILE A 19 -6.47 18.72 -20.72
N LYS A 20 -5.81 17.57 -20.92
CA LYS A 20 -6.44 16.32 -21.37
C LYS A 20 -6.31 15.25 -20.31
N LYS A 21 -7.35 14.44 -20.18
CA LYS A 21 -7.33 13.29 -19.27
C LYS A 21 -7.96 12.08 -19.94
N ASP A 22 -7.17 11.05 -20.10
CA ASP A 22 -7.58 9.76 -20.62
C ASP A 22 -7.46 8.70 -19.52
N TYR A 23 -8.49 7.88 -19.39
CA TYR A 23 -8.49 6.68 -18.56
C TYR A 23 -8.36 5.47 -19.47
N VAL A 24 -7.24 4.78 -19.38
CA VAL A 24 -6.96 3.57 -20.17
C VAL A 24 -7.37 2.36 -19.35
N THR A 25 -8.33 1.59 -19.87
CA THR A 25 -8.71 0.28 -19.32
C THR A 25 -8.19 -0.82 -20.23
N SER A 26 -8.30 -2.07 -19.82
CA SER A 26 -7.89 -3.23 -20.63
C SER A 26 -8.68 -3.37 -21.95
N SER A 27 -9.85 -2.73 -22.06
CA SER A 27 -10.78 -2.85 -23.19
C SER A 27 -10.91 -1.59 -24.04
N GLU A 28 -10.76 -0.39 -23.41
CA GLU A 28 -10.95 0.88 -24.11
C GLU A 28 -10.23 2.05 -23.44
N THR A 29 -10.10 3.16 -24.19
CA THR A 29 -9.63 4.44 -23.66
C THR A 29 -10.78 5.43 -23.63
N VAL A 30 -11.09 5.94 -22.44
CA VAL A 30 -12.14 6.95 -22.22
C VAL A 30 -11.48 8.31 -22.00
N SER A 31 -11.68 9.23 -22.94
CA SER A 31 -11.22 10.62 -22.82
C SER A 31 -12.21 11.44 -21.99
N ALA A 32 -11.86 11.69 -20.73
CA ALA A 32 -12.69 12.46 -19.79
C ALA A 32 -12.54 13.97 -19.96
N LEU A 33 -11.37 14.47 -20.34
CA LEU A 33 -11.10 15.86 -20.73
C LEU A 33 -10.34 15.90 -22.06
N ARG A 34 -10.75 16.80 -22.96
CA ARG A 34 -10.28 16.81 -24.35
C ARG A 34 -9.49 18.06 -24.76
N GLY A 35 -8.92 18.76 -23.79
CA GLY A 35 -8.17 19.99 -24.03
C GLY A 35 -8.89 21.19 -23.42
N VAL A 36 -8.95 21.22 -22.08
CA VAL A 36 -9.59 22.28 -21.33
C VAL A 36 -8.61 23.41 -21.10
N ASP A 37 -9.02 24.61 -21.53
CA ASP A 37 -8.32 25.87 -21.31
C ASP A 37 -9.22 26.77 -20.44
N ILE A 38 -8.76 27.15 -19.24
CA ILE A 38 -9.49 28.05 -18.35
C ILE A 38 -8.55 28.70 -17.34
N VAL A 39 -8.79 29.96 -17.05
CA VAL A 39 -8.11 30.74 -16.01
C VAL A 39 -9.13 31.09 -14.92
N PHE A 40 -8.80 30.81 -13.67
CA PHE A 40 -9.59 31.18 -12.50
C PHE A 40 -8.95 32.38 -11.78
N ARG A 41 -9.78 33.31 -11.33
CA ARG A 41 -9.37 34.43 -10.48
C ARG A 41 -9.20 33.96 -9.03
N ASP A 42 -8.45 34.69 -8.24
CA ASP A 42 -8.19 34.37 -6.83
C ASP A 42 -9.43 34.47 -5.93
N LYS A 43 -10.42 35.25 -6.33
CA LYS A 43 -11.64 35.57 -5.55
C LYS A 43 -12.87 35.50 -6.40
N GLU A 44 -13.29 34.30 -6.78
CA GLU A 44 -14.52 34.10 -7.50
C GLU A 44 -15.26 32.84 -7.06
N PHE A 45 -16.54 32.80 -7.26
CA PHE A 45 -17.36 31.61 -7.10
C PHE A 45 -17.73 31.07 -8.49
N VAL A 46 -17.08 30.01 -8.92
CA VAL A 46 -17.27 29.40 -10.24
C VAL A 46 -18.08 28.12 -10.10
N SER A 47 -19.18 28.00 -10.84
CA SER A 47 -19.88 26.72 -10.99
C SER A 47 -19.58 26.08 -12.34
N ILE A 48 -19.19 24.81 -12.29
CA ILE A 48 -19.01 23.96 -13.46
C ILE A 48 -20.27 23.12 -13.63
N LEU A 49 -21.04 23.43 -14.66
CA LEU A 49 -22.29 22.75 -15.02
C LEU A 49 -22.04 21.73 -16.15
N GLY A 50 -22.82 20.67 -16.17
CA GLY A 50 -22.86 19.72 -17.28
C GLY A 50 -23.54 18.40 -16.90
N PRO A 51 -23.86 17.54 -17.86
CA PRO A 51 -24.48 16.26 -17.63
C PRO A 51 -23.55 15.31 -16.86
N SER A 52 -24.09 14.23 -16.32
CA SER A 52 -23.28 13.19 -15.68
C SER A 52 -22.30 12.58 -16.68
N GLY A 53 -21.04 12.33 -16.25
CA GLY A 53 -20.00 11.75 -17.09
C GLY A 53 -19.24 12.72 -18.00
N CYS A 54 -19.61 14.02 -18.08
CA CYS A 54 -18.93 14.97 -18.98
C CYS A 54 -17.54 15.44 -18.53
N GLY A 55 -17.00 14.92 -17.40
CA GLY A 55 -15.65 15.24 -16.94
C GLY A 55 -15.52 16.23 -15.78
N LYS A 56 -16.63 16.74 -15.18
CA LYS A 56 -16.61 17.73 -14.09
C LYS A 56 -15.79 17.32 -12.88
N THR A 57 -16.09 16.16 -12.29
CA THR A 57 -15.36 15.63 -11.13
C THR A 57 -13.90 15.33 -11.49
N THR A 58 -13.63 14.88 -12.73
CA THR A 58 -12.25 14.69 -13.23
C THR A 58 -11.48 16.00 -13.23
N MET A 59 -12.07 17.07 -13.76
CA MET A 59 -11.47 18.40 -13.75
C MET A 59 -11.21 18.89 -12.32
N LEU A 60 -12.20 18.74 -11.43
CA LEU A 60 -12.07 19.12 -10.03
C LEU A 60 -10.93 18.35 -9.33
N ASN A 61 -10.82 17.04 -9.59
CA ASN A 61 -9.76 16.21 -9.02
C ASN A 61 -8.35 16.59 -9.53
N ILE A 62 -8.25 16.99 -10.80
CA ILE A 62 -6.97 17.47 -11.35
C ILE A 62 -6.58 18.80 -10.73
N VAL A 63 -7.53 19.76 -10.64
CA VAL A 63 -7.32 21.05 -9.98
C VAL A 63 -6.88 20.85 -8.52
N GLY A 64 -7.51 19.93 -7.82
CA GLY A 64 -7.18 19.63 -6.42
C GLY A 64 -5.95 18.75 -6.21
N GLY A 65 -5.30 18.31 -7.28
CA GLY A 65 -4.13 17.42 -7.22
C GLY A 65 -4.44 16.02 -6.69
N LEU A 66 -5.69 15.56 -6.78
CA LEU A 66 -6.09 14.18 -6.44
C LEU A 66 -5.88 13.23 -7.61
N ASP A 67 -5.92 13.74 -8.84
CA ASP A 67 -5.61 12.99 -10.06
C ASP A 67 -4.61 13.77 -10.92
N ARG A 68 -3.92 13.07 -11.81
CA ARG A 68 -2.95 13.66 -12.74
C ARG A 68 -3.56 13.75 -14.13
N TYR A 69 -3.33 14.84 -14.84
CA TYR A 69 -3.69 14.98 -16.24
C TYR A 69 -2.78 14.13 -17.14
N THR A 70 -3.30 13.72 -18.30
CA THR A 70 -2.54 12.94 -19.29
C THR A 70 -1.60 13.85 -20.11
N SER A 71 -2.09 15.01 -20.50
CA SER A 71 -1.30 16.03 -21.21
C SER A 71 -1.86 17.43 -20.93
N GLY A 72 -1.14 18.46 -21.32
CA GLY A 72 -1.44 19.84 -20.98
C GLY A 72 -0.55 20.35 -19.84
N ASP A 73 -0.96 21.41 -19.17
CA ASP A 73 -0.29 21.97 -18.02
C ASP A 73 -1.28 22.63 -17.04
N LEU A 74 -1.16 22.29 -15.77
CA LEU A 74 -1.83 23.00 -14.69
C LEU A 74 -0.83 23.98 -14.07
N VAL A 75 -1.14 25.27 -14.12
CA VAL A 75 -0.28 26.32 -13.58
C VAL A 75 -0.94 26.90 -12.32
N ILE A 76 -0.20 26.93 -11.24
CA ILE A 76 -0.63 27.44 -9.92
C ILE A 76 0.33 28.55 -9.51
N ASN A 77 -0.18 29.77 -9.36
CA ASN A 77 0.62 30.95 -9.02
C ASN A 77 1.83 31.10 -9.96
N GLY A 78 1.58 31.05 -11.27
CA GLY A 78 2.61 31.17 -12.31
C GLY A 78 3.56 29.97 -12.42
N LYS A 79 3.42 28.92 -11.60
CA LYS A 79 4.31 27.74 -11.61
C LYS A 79 3.65 26.53 -12.22
N SER A 80 4.29 25.94 -13.25
CA SER A 80 3.86 24.69 -13.87
C SER A 80 3.94 23.52 -12.89
N THR A 81 2.86 22.76 -12.77
CA THR A 81 2.82 21.56 -11.92
C THR A 81 3.58 20.36 -12.52
N LYS A 82 4.05 20.45 -13.78
CA LYS A 82 4.98 19.46 -14.34
C LYS A 82 6.28 19.32 -13.55
N LEU A 83 6.65 20.39 -12.84
CA LEU A 83 7.83 20.42 -11.98
C LEU A 83 7.57 19.92 -10.55
N TYR A 84 6.30 19.66 -10.21
CA TYR A 84 5.91 19.23 -8.87
C TYR A 84 6.31 17.78 -8.61
N ARG A 85 6.91 17.54 -7.46
CA ARG A 85 7.14 16.21 -6.88
C ARG A 85 5.96 15.83 -5.99
N ASP A 86 5.86 14.58 -5.59
CA ASP A 86 4.78 14.11 -4.71
C ASP A 86 4.66 14.93 -3.42
N ARG A 87 5.79 15.37 -2.87
CA ARG A 87 5.81 16.25 -1.69
C ARG A 87 5.20 17.64 -1.94
N ASP A 88 5.38 18.19 -3.12
CA ASP A 88 4.84 19.51 -3.46
C ASP A 88 3.32 19.40 -3.61
N TRP A 89 2.83 18.30 -4.17
CA TRP A 89 1.41 17.97 -4.21
C TRP A 89 0.82 17.74 -2.81
N ASP A 90 1.55 17.12 -1.87
CA ASP A 90 1.10 16.95 -0.49
C ASP A 90 0.95 18.30 0.22
N VAL A 91 1.91 19.21 0.04
CA VAL A 91 1.82 20.58 0.58
C VAL A 91 0.64 21.33 -0.02
N TYR A 92 0.47 21.27 -1.36
CA TYR A 92 -0.65 21.91 -2.06
C TYR A 92 -2.00 21.43 -1.51
N ARG A 93 -2.24 20.11 -1.47
CA ARG A 93 -3.49 19.53 -0.96
C ARG A 93 -3.76 19.86 0.50
N ASN A 94 -2.72 19.90 1.34
CA ASN A 94 -2.92 20.08 2.77
C ASN A 94 -3.09 21.54 3.19
N HIS A 95 -2.49 22.48 2.44
CA HIS A 95 -2.45 23.88 2.87
C HIS A 95 -3.21 24.84 1.94
N ARG A 96 -3.36 24.48 0.63
CA ARG A 96 -3.95 25.38 -0.35
C ARG A 96 -5.37 25.01 -0.76
N VAL A 97 -5.74 23.73 -0.62
CA VAL A 97 -7.02 23.24 -1.13
C VAL A 97 -7.87 22.65 -0.01
N GLY A 98 -9.14 23.04 0.03
CA GLY A 98 -10.16 22.40 0.84
C GLY A 98 -11.13 21.64 -0.07
N PHE A 99 -11.44 20.38 0.26
CA PHE A 99 -12.37 19.54 -0.49
C PHE A 99 -13.68 19.29 0.25
N ILE A 100 -14.79 19.55 -0.42
CA ILE A 100 -16.15 19.20 -0.01
C ILE A 100 -16.66 18.16 -1.01
N PHE A 101 -16.90 16.93 -0.55
CA PHE A 101 -17.34 15.81 -1.39
C PHE A 101 -18.83 15.57 -1.29
N GLN A 102 -19.45 15.06 -2.32
CA GLN A 102 -20.86 14.67 -2.37
C GLN A 102 -21.22 13.63 -1.29
N ALA A 103 -20.39 12.64 -1.08
CA ALA A 103 -20.61 11.55 -0.10
C ALA A 103 -20.04 11.85 1.29
N TYR A 104 -19.82 13.12 1.65
CA TYR A 104 -19.21 13.62 2.90
C TYR A 104 -17.79 13.08 3.19
N ASN A 105 -17.50 11.85 2.85
CA ASN A 105 -16.22 11.15 3.10
C ASN A 105 -15.71 11.29 4.55
N LEU A 106 -16.66 11.17 5.51
CA LEU A 106 -16.35 11.14 6.93
C LEU A 106 -15.93 9.74 7.38
N ILE A 107 -14.99 9.68 8.31
CA ILE A 107 -14.54 8.43 8.91
C ILE A 107 -15.56 7.97 9.96
N PRO A 108 -16.32 6.87 9.74
CA PRO A 108 -17.49 6.52 10.54
C PRO A 108 -17.18 6.19 12.01
N HIS A 109 -15.97 5.68 12.27
CA HIS A 109 -15.57 5.28 13.63
C HIS A 109 -14.89 6.42 14.42
N GLN A 110 -14.65 7.57 13.81
CA GLN A 110 -14.18 8.77 14.48
C GLN A 110 -15.33 9.67 14.88
N THR A 111 -15.10 10.50 15.90
CA THR A 111 -16.02 11.56 16.27
C THR A 111 -16.05 12.68 15.23
N VAL A 112 -17.03 13.55 15.30
CA VAL A 112 -17.13 14.78 14.51
C VAL A 112 -15.84 15.61 14.64
N LEU A 113 -15.43 15.88 15.88
CA LEU A 113 -14.18 16.58 16.18
C LEU A 113 -12.98 15.86 15.58
N GLY A 114 -12.88 14.53 15.73
CA GLY A 114 -11.78 13.74 15.20
C GLY A 114 -11.70 13.76 13.66
N ASN A 115 -12.83 13.85 12.96
CA ASN A 115 -12.87 14.02 11.50
C ASN A 115 -12.28 15.35 11.04
N VAL A 116 -12.52 16.43 11.77
CA VAL A 116 -11.97 17.77 11.47
C VAL A 116 -10.50 17.85 11.89
N GLU A 117 -10.15 17.35 13.08
CA GLU A 117 -8.76 17.29 13.55
C GLU A 117 -7.82 16.54 12.61
N LEU A 118 -8.33 15.60 11.81
CA LEU A 118 -7.49 14.80 10.91
C LEU A 118 -6.75 15.67 9.89
N ALA A 119 -7.41 16.67 9.32
CA ALA A 119 -6.78 17.60 8.36
C ALA A 119 -5.59 18.35 9.01
N LEU A 120 -5.79 18.84 10.22
CA LEU A 120 -4.74 19.51 11.01
C LEU A 120 -3.62 18.54 11.45
N THR A 121 -3.96 17.26 11.69
CA THR A 121 -2.99 16.23 12.03
C THR A 121 -2.04 15.96 10.87
N ILE A 122 -2.56 15.91 9.65
CA ILE A 122 -1.79 15.74 8.43
C ILE A 122 -0.92 16.96 8.16
N ALA A 123 -1.43 18.16 8.44
CA ALA A 123 -0.68 19.42 8.36
C ALA A 123 0.43 19.54 9.43
N GLY A 124 0.49 18.63 10.40
CA GLY A 124 1.53 18.60 11.43
C GLY A 124 1.30 19.56 12.60
N ILE A 125 0.07 20.06 12.78
CA ILE A 125 -0.30 20.97 13.85
C ILE A 125 -0.29 20.26 15.22
N ASP A 126 0.15 20.95 16.25
CA ASP A 126 0.18 20.46 17.62
C ASP A 126 -1.22 20.09 18.15
N LYS A 127 -1.28 19.15 19.12
CA LYS A 127 -2.55 18.57 19.58
C LYS A 127 -3.49 19.61 20.21
N GLU A 128 -2.98 20.50 21.03
CA GLU A 128 -3.82 21.52 21.72
C GLU A 128 -4.41 22.49 20.70
N GLU A 129 -3.58 22.97 19.80
CA GLU A 129 -3.98 23.86 18.72
C GLU A 129 -4.95 23.20 17.73
N ARG A 130 -4.76 21.91 17.42
CA ARG A 130 -5.71 21.14 16.59
C ARG A 130 -7.10 21.12 17.18
N VAL A 131 -7.19 20.77 18.47
CA VAL A 131 -8.50 20.70 19.16
C VAL A 131 -9.16 22.09 19.17
N ARG A 132 -8.40 23.13 19.44
CA ARG A 132 -8.89 24.51 19.45
C ARG A 132 -9.41 24.94 18.07
N ARG A 133 -8.64 24.75 17.00
CA ARG A 133 -9.03 25.10 15.62
C ARG A 133 -10.20 24.24 15.13
N ALA A 134 -10.18 22.94 15.40
CA ALA A 134 -11.25 22.04 14.96
C ALA A 134 -12.58 22.38 15.64
N LYS A 135 -12.59 22.74 16.93
CA LYS A 135 -13.78 23.22 17.60
C LYS A 135 -14.28 24.54 16.99
N ALA A 136 -13.39 25.51 16.81
CA ALA A 136 -13.76 26.78 16.19
C ALA A 136 -14.32 26.63 14.78
N ALA A 137 -13.80 25.69 13.97
CA ALA A 137 -14.35 25.38 12.66
C ALA A 137 -15.74 24.75 12.74
N LEU A 138 -15.97 23.85 13.71
CA LEU A 138 -17.29 23.25 13.95
C LEU A 138 -18.30 24.25 14.48
N ASP A 139 -17.88 25.20 15.32
CA ASP A 139 -18.75 26.29 15.81
C ASP A 139 -19.21 27.19 14.66
N LYS A 140 -18.33 27.55 13.75
CA LYS A 140 -18.64 28.33 12.54
C LYS A 140 -19.73 27.69 11.66
N VAL A 141 -19.80 26.36 11.64
CA VAL A 141 -20.83 25.63 10.86
C VAL A 141 -22.06 25.24 11.71
N GLY A 142 -22.17 25.75 12.95
CA GLY A 142 -23.31 25.52 13.84
C GLY A 142 -23.38 24.12 14.43
N LEU A 143 -22.23 23.52 14.79
CA LEU A 143 -22.12 22.16 15.37
C LEU A 143 -21.39 22.12 16.71
N SER A 144 -21.50 23.16 17.52
CA SER A 144 -20.84 23.32 18.82
C SER A 144 -21.17 22.24 19.85
N ASP A 145 -22.37 21.68 19.79
CA ASP A 145 -22.88 20.63 20.69
C ASP A 145 -22.69 19.20 20.16
N GLN A 146 -22.07 19.04 18.94
CA GLN A 146 -21.97 17.76 18.24
C GLN A 146 -20.54 17.16 18.22
N TYR A 147 -19.55 17.77 18.87
CA TYR A 147 -18.12 17.38 18.78
C TYR A 147 -17.84 15.91 18.98
N TYR A 148 -18.50 15.28 19.95
CA TYR A 148 -18.21 13.92 20.36
C TYR A 148 -19.11 12.86 19.72
N LYS A 149 -20.14 13.28 18.96
CA LYS A 149 -20.96 12.36 18.18
C LYS A 149 -20.15 11.75 17.03
N ARG A 150 -20.68 10.66 16.51
CA ARG A 150 -20.14 10.00 15.30
C ARG A 150 -21.00 10.31 14.09
N PRO A 151 -20.49 10.19 12.86
CA PRO A 151 -21.25 10.48 11.64
C PRO A 151 -22.59 9.76 11.54
N ASN A 152 -22.69 8.52 12.02
CA ASN A 152 -23.95 7.74 12.04
C ASN A 152 -25.00 8.25 13.04
N GLN A 153 -24.68 9.23 13.85
CA GLN A 153 -25.59 9.89 14.82
C GLN A 153 -26.04 11.27 14.34
N LEU A 154 -25.68 11.65 13.12
CA LEU A 154 -25.97 12.95 12.52
C LEU A 154 -26.92 12.82 11.33
N SER A 155 -27.66 13.90 11.05
CA SER A 155 -28.40 14.03 9.78
C SER A 155 -27.44 14.25 8.60
N GLY A 156 -27.93 14.06 7.36
CA GLY A 156 -27.15 14.33 6.14
C GLY A 156 -26.60 15.75 6.08
N GLY A 157 -27.42 16.75 6.39
CA GLY A 157 -27.00 18.16 6.44
C GLY A 157 -25.94 18.43 7.53
N GLN A 158 -26.05 17.79 8.69
CA GLN A 158 -25.02 17.87 9.73
C GLN A 158 -23.71 17.21 9.28
N CYS A 159 -23.77 16.06 8.62
CA CYS A 159 -22.59 15.43 8.03
C CYS A 159 -21.91 16.34 7.01
N GLN A 160 -22.69 17.03 6.16
CA GLN A 160 -22.14 17.98 5.20
C GLN A 160 -21.49 19.19 5.88
N ARG A 161 -22.09 19.72 6.95
CA ARG A 161 -21.49 20.79 7.75
C ARG A 161 -20.14 20.34 8.37
N VAL A 162 -20.02 19.09 8.83
CA VAL A 162 -18.73 18.53 9.30
C VAL A 162 -17.70 18.45 8.15
N ALA A 163 -18.13 18.04 6.95
CA ALA A 163 -17.25 17.99 5.77
C ALA A 163 -16.75 19.38 5.37
N ILE A 164 -17.64 20.40 5.43
CA ILE A 164 -17.28 21.81 5.21
C ILE A 164 -16.29 22.30 6.27
N ALA A 165 -16.53 22.05 7.57
CA ALA A 165 -15.62 22.43 8.63
C ALA A 165 -14.22 21.79 8.45
N ARG A 166 -14.17 20.52 8.04
CA ARG A 166 -12.92 19.81 7.73
C ARG A 166 -12.18 20.44 6.54
N ALA A 167 -12.90 20.84 5.49
CA ALA A 167 -12.32 21.47 4.32
C ALA A 167 -11.68 22.83 4.65
N LEU A 168 -12.28 23.58 5.57
CA LEU A 168 -11.91 24.96 5.90
C LEU A 168 -10.91 25.09 7.07
N VAL A 169 -10.69 24.04 7.85
CA VAL A 169 -9.92 24.10 9.11
C VAL A 169 -8.44 24.48 8.92
N ASN A 170 -7.88 24.22 7.75
CA ASN A 170 -6.52 24.63 7.34
C ASN A 170 -6.48 25.99 6.66
N GLU A 171 -7.59 26.72 6.60
CA GLU A 171 -7.71 28.03 5.94
C GLU A 171 -7.23 28.02 4.48
N PRO A 172 -7.77 27.12 3.62
CA PRO A 172 -7.33 26.99 2.25
C PRO A 172 -7.63 28.23 1.42
N GLU A 173 -6.85 28.44 0.36
CA GLU A 173 -7.08 29.52 -0.62
C GLU A 173 -8.11 29.12 -1.68
N ILE A 174 -8.21 27.83 -1.97
CA ILE A 174 -9.09 27.24 -2.99
C ILE A 174 -10.04 26.25 -2.29
N LEU A 175 -11.33 26.43 -2.51
CA LEU A 175 -12.37 25.52 -2.04
C LEU A 175 -12.98 24.79 -3.23
N LEU A 176 -12.82 23.47 -3.26
CA LEU A 176 -13.38 22.60 -4.29
C LEU A 176 -14.60 21.87 -3.74
N ALA A 177 -15.75 22.00 -4.39
CA ALA A 177 -17.00 21.39 -3.97
C ALA A 177 -17.56 20.50 -5.08
N ASP A 178 -17.58 19.19 -4.86
CA ASP A 178 -18.15 18.22 -5.77
C ASP A 178 -19.57 17.87 -5.34
N GLU A 179 -20.56 18.43 -6.04
CA GLU A 179 -22.00 18.26 -5.76
C GLU A 179 -22.36 18.39 -4.27
N PRO A 180 -22.04 19.53 -3.61
CA PRO A 180 -22.12 19.66 -2.15
C PRO A 180 -23.53 19.49 -1.58
N THR A 181 -24.55 19.52 -2.41
CA THR A 181 -25.97 19.40 -2.06
C THR A 181 -26.63 18.15 -2.63
N GLY A 182 -25.93 17.33 -3.41
CA GLY A 182 -26.50 16.23 -4.19
C GLY A 182 -27.16 15.10 -3.37
N ALA A 183 -26.89 15.01 -2.07
CA ALA A 183 -27.47 14.02 -1.16
C ALA A 183 -28.45 14.65 -0.14
N LEU A 184 -28.89 15.89 -0.34
CA LEU A 184 -29.68 16.67 0.62
C LEU A 184 -31.03 17.05 0.04
N ASP A 185 -32.00 17.32 0.94
CA ASP A 185 -33.26 17.90 0.58
C ASP A 185 -33.09 19.38 0.18
N THR A 186 -34.10 19.96 -0.48
CA THR A 186 -34.05 21.34 -1.03
C THR A 186 -33.78 22.39 0.04
N VAL A 187 -34.41 22.30 1.22
CA VAL A 187 -34.25 23.30 2.28
C VAL A 187 -32.83 23.23 2.87
N THR A 188 -32.36 22.04 3.13
CA THR A 188 -30.98 21.82 3.63
C THR A 188 -29.94 22.24 2.57
N SER A 189 -30.23 22.01 1.29
CA SER A 189 -29.36 22.43 0.17
C SER A 189 -29.13 23.92 0.15
N VAL A 190 -30.20 24.73 0.27
CA VAL A 190 -30.10 26.19 0.36
C VAL A 190 -29.25 26.61 1.57
N GLN A 191 -29.49 26.03 2.74
CA GLN A 191 -28.72 26.33 3.95
C GLN A 191 -27.22 26.00 3.82
N ILE A 192 -26.88 24.90 3.13
CA ILE A 192 -25.49 24.52 2.86
C ILE A 192 -24.86 25.48 1.86
N MET A 193 -25.57 25.90 0.83
CA MET A 193 -25.07 26.86 -0.17
C MET A 193 -24.82 28.23 0.44
N GLU A 194 -25.74 28.71 1.28
CA GLU A 194 -25.57 29.98 2.03
C GLU A 194 -24.34 29.89 2.94
N LEU A 195 -24.17 28.77 3.67
CA LEU A 195 -23.04 28.53 4.53
C LEU A 195 -21.72 28.54 3.72
N ILE A 196 -21.67 27.86 2.57
CA ILE A 196 -20.48 27.84 1.70
C ILE A 196 -20.18 29.27 1.23
N ARG A 197 -21.19 30.03 0.79
CA ARG A 197 -21.03 31.42 0.34
C ARG A 197 -20.51 32.34 1.44
N GLU A 198 -21.05 32.22 2.65
CA GLU A 198 -20.66 33.03 3.81
C GLU A 198 -19.20 32.73 4.25
N ILE A 199 -18.87 31.44 4.37
CA ILE A 199 -17.56 31.01 4.92
C ILE A 199 -16.47 31.04 3.84
N ALA A 200 -16.82 30.90 2.56
CA ALA A 200 -15.88 31.02 1.45
C ALA A 200 -15.22 32.39 1.43
N GLY A 201 -15.97 33.44 1.81
CA GLY A 201 -15.44 34.80 1.89
C GLY A 201 -14.80 35.26 0.58
N GLU A 202 -13.56 35.71 0.65
CA GLU A 202 -12.78 36.19 -0.49
C GLU A 202 -11.84 35.09 -1.04
N ARG A 203 -12.31 33.85 -1.24
CA ARG A 203 -11.53 32.71 -1.76
C ARG A 203 -12.02 32.30 -3.15
N LEU A 204 -11.18 31.60 -3.88
CA LEU A 204 -11.62 30.90 -5.08
C LEU A 204 -12.46 29.68 -4.67
N VAL A 205 -13.71 29.64 -5.10
CA VAL A 205 -14.61 28.49 -4.96
C VAL A 205 -14.87 27.91 -6.34
N ILE A 206 -14.58 26.63 -6.54
CA ILE A 206 -14.93 25.89 -7.74
C ILE A 206 -15.92 24.79 -7.34
N MET A 207 -17.16 24.95 -7.73
CA MET A 207 -18.25 24.03 -7.45
C MET A 207 -18.63 23.26 -8.71
N VAL A 208 -18.73 21.96 -8.60
CA VAL A 208 -19.36 21.11 -9.62
C VAL A 208 -20.79 20.84 -9.20
N THR A 209 -21.74 21.06 -10.10
CA THR A 209 -23.14 20.74 -9.85
C THR A 209 -23.86 20.38 -11.15
N HIS A 210 -24.94 19.65 -11.04
CA HIS A 210 -25.90 19.41 -12.13
C HIS A 210 -27.19 20.25 -11.98
N ASN A 211 -27.28 21.07 -10.91
CA ASN A 211 -28.42 21.94 -10.64
C ASN A 211 -28.14 23.37 -11.15
N PRO A 212 -28.77 23.82 -12.26
CA PRO A 212 -28.52 25.13 -12.81
C PRO A 212 -29.06 26.25 -11.90
N GLU A 213 -30.18 26.05 -11.17
CA GLU A 213 -30.76 27.05 -10.29
C GLU A 213 -29.78 27.45 -9.17
N LEU A 214 -29.13 26.47 -8.53
CA LEU A 214 -28.14 26.75 -7.51
C LEU A 214 -26.88 27.42 -8.10
N ALA A 215 -26.49 27.05 -9.31
CA ALA A 215 -25.35 27.69 -9.97
C ALA A 215 -25.65 29.17 -10.27
N GLU A 216 -26.82 29.47 -10.81
CA GLU A 216 -27.26 30.86 -11.14
C GLU A 216 -27.41 31.73 -9.88
N GLN A 217 -27.91 31.14 -8.79
CA GLN A 217 -28.16 31.88 -7.55
C GLN A 217 -26.89 32.22 -6.76
N TYR A 218 -25.88 31.32 -6.77
CA TYR A 218 -24.73 31.43 -5.87
C TYR A 218 -23.41 31.77 -6.57
N SER A 219 -23.30 31.57 -7.89
CA SER A 219 -22.03 31.73 -8.59
C SER A 219 -21.88 33.08 -9.25
N THR A 220 -20.66 33.60 -9.28
CA THR A 220 -20.30 34.81 -10.04
C THR A 220 -19.94 34.48 -11.49
N ARG A 221 -19.67 33.22 -11.79
CA ARG A 221 -19.28 32.71 -13.10
C ARG A 221 -19.75 31.25 -13.28
N ILE A 222 -20.31 30.97 -14.43
CA ILE A 222 -20.78 29.62 -14.77
C ILE A 222 -20.03 29.12 -16.01
N VAL A 223 -19.46 27.96 -15.90
CA VAL A 223 -18.74 27.27 -16.98
C VAL A 223 -19.48 25.99 -17.33
N ARG A 224 -19.91 25.84 -18.59
CA ARG A 224 -20.59 24.63 -19.04
C ARG A 224 -19.64 23.69 -19.70
N LEU A 225 -19.60 22.46 -19.17
CA LEU A 225 -18.76 21.35 -19.66
C LEU A 225 -19.62 20.30 -20.36
N LEU A 226 -19.24 19.91 -21.58
CA LEU A 226 -19.89 18.84 -22.34
C LEU A 226 -18.82 17.98 -23.02
N ASP A 227 -18.90 16.67 -22.83
CA ASP A 227 -18.00 15.67 -23.42
C ASP A 227 -16.50 16.02 -23.30
N GLY A 228 -16.11 16.53 -22.14
CA GLY A 228 -14.72 16.88 -21.83
C GLY A 228 -14.25 18.23 -22.39
N ASN A 229 -15.13 19.04 -22.97
CA ASN A 229 -14.82 20.36 -23.50
C ASN A 229 -15.64 21.45 -22.80
N ILE A 230 -15.10 22.66 -22.66
CA ILE A 230 -15.85 23.84 -22.25
C ILE A 230 -16.63 24.34 -23.48
N ILE A 231 -17.93 24.43 -23.33
CA ILE A 231 -18.83 24.91 -24.41
C ILE A 231 -19.36 26.34 -24.17
N GLU A 232 -19.34 26.79 -22.91
CA GLU A 232 -19.81 28.13 -22.54
C GLU A 232 -19.08 28.57 -21.26
N ASP A 233 -18.75 29.86 -21.20
CA ASP A 233 -18.18 30.52 -20.03
C ASP A 233 -18.85 31.93 -19.94
N THR A 234 -19.58 32.21 -18.86
CA THR A 234 -20.36 33.42 -18.72
C THR A 234 -19.52 34.66 -18.42
N ASN A 235 -18.29 34.47 -17.90
CA ASN A 235 -17.44 35.61 -17.51
C ASN A 235 -15.95 35.20 -17.64
N PRO A 236 -15.46 34.91 -18.87
CA PRO A 236 -14.09 34.53 -19.10
C PRO A 236 -13.12 35.65 -18.72
N VAL A 237 -11.90 35.29 -18.32
CA VAL A 237 -10.83 36.25 -18.06
C VAL A 237 -10.38 36.83 -19.39
N SER A 238 -10.42 38.17 -19.52
CA SER A 238 -9.98 38.86 -20.74
C SER A 238 -8.44 38.85 -20.84
N GLU A 239 -7.90 39.06 -22.06
CA GLU A 239 -6.46 39.15 -22.26
C GLU A 239 -5.81 40.29 -21.45
N GLU A 240 -6.50 41.43 -21.36
CA GLU A 240 -6.01 42.56 -20.55
C GLU A 240 -5.95 42.23 -19.05
N GLU A 241 -6.99 41.57 -18.55
CA GLU A 241 -7.05 41.10 -17.17
C GLU A 241 -6.00 40.02 -16.89
N TYR A 242 -5.80 39.10 -17.83
CA TYR A 242 -4.80 38.02 -17.74
C TYR A 242 -3.37 38.61 -17.67
N GLU A 243 -3.01 39.58 -18.50
CA GLU A 243 -1.70 40.25 -18.43
C GLU A 243 -1.54 41.05 -17.13
N THR A 244 -2.62 41.66 -16.62
CA THR A 244 -2.60 42.33 -15.33
C THR A 244 -2.37 41.37 -14.17
N LEU A 245 -3.00 40.19 -14.20
CA LEU A 245 -2.79 39.12 -13.22
C LEU A 245 -1.34 38.61 -13.23
N LYS A 246 -0.73 38.46 -14.42
CA LYS A 246 0.68 38.06 -14.56
C LYS A 246 1.68 39.11 -14.08
N THR A 247 1.45 40.41 -14.39
CA THR A 247 2.37 41.51 -13.99
C THR A 247 2.45 41.68 -12.48
N VAL A 248 1.36 41.47 -11.77
CA VAL A 248 1.34 41.48 -10.29
C VAL A 248 2.19 40.34 -9.71
N GLU A 249 2.31 39.20 -10.40
CA GLU A 249 3.20 38.11 -9.99
C GLU A 249 4.69 38.47 -10.12
N THR A 250 5.08 39.30 -11.09
CA THR A 250 6.47 39.68 -11.37
C THR A 250 6.99 40.80 -10.46
N GLU A 251 6.12 41.70 -10.04
CA GLU A 251 6.54 42.86 -9.19
C GLU A 251 6.77 42.51 -7.70
N THR A 252 6.32 41.33 -7.25
CA THR A 252 6.51 40.82 -5.89
C THR A 252 7.84 40.09 -5.67
N GLU A 253 8.76 40.07 -6.64
CA GLU A 253 10.09 39.42 -6.54
C GLU A 253 11.20 40.25 -5.90
N GLU A 254 10.93 41.35 -5.17
CA GLU A 254 11.98 42.01 -4.40
C GLU A 254 12.46 41.16 -3.22
N PRO A 255 13.79 41.09 -2.98
CA PRO A 255 14.34 40.24 -1.91
C PRO A 255 14.14 40.88 -0.54
N GLN A 256 13.12 40.44 0.19
CA GLN A 256 12.96 40.81 1.59
C GLN A 256 13.96 40.06 2.50
N PRO A 257 14.41 40.69 3.62
CA PRO A 257 15.46 40.15 4.49
C PRO A 257 15.00 38.84 5.18
N LYS A 258 15.95 37.92 5.30
CA LYS A 258 15.82 36.58 5.87
C LYS A 258 15.32 36.54 7.30
N GLY A 259 14.04 36.76 7.54
CA GLY A 259 13.39 36.33 8.77
C GLY A 259 13.26 34.77 8.75
N LYS A 260 13.40 34.15 9.92
CA LYS A 260 13.27 32.68 10.07
C LYS A 260 11.93 32.21 9.59
N LYS A 261 11.81 31.85 8.30
CA LYS A 261 10.62 31.23 7.72
C LYS A 261 10.43 29.86 8.36
N GLN A 262 9.32 29.65 9.05
CA GLN A 262 8.89 28.31 9.43
C GLN A 262 8.63 27.53 8.14
N LYS A 263 9.48 26.57 7.83
CA LYS A 263 9.28 25.65 6.70
C LYS A 263 8.02 24.86 6.95
N GLU A 264 6.98 25.10 6.16
CA GLU A 264 5.79 24.24 6.11
C GLU A 264 6.24 22.82 5.75
N LYS A 265 6.26 21.97 6.73
CA LYS A 265 6.62 20.56 6.57
C LYS A 265 5.34 19.75 6.72
N ALA A 266 4.77 19.31 5.60
CA ALA A 266 3.84 18.18 5.62
C ALA A 266 4.60 16.93 6.11
N LYS A 267 4.78 16.80 7.43
CA LYS A 267 5.44 15.64 8.07
C LYS A 267 4.59 15.17 9.22
N MET A 268 3.74 14.19 8.89
CA MET A 268 3.14 13.39 9.93
C MET A 268 4.23 12.53 10.60
N SER A 269 4.31 12.56 11.94
CA SER A 269 5.23 11.71 12.70
C SER A 269 4.95 10.23 12.41
N PHE A 270 5.99 9.42 12.23
CA PHE A 270 5.87 7.97 12.06
C PHE A 270 4.98 7.33 13.14
N PHE A 271 5.13 7.75 14.38
CA PHE A 271 4.32 7.27 15.50
C PHE A 271 2.83 7.63 15.35
N THR A 272 2.51 8.81 14.83
CA THR A 272 1.13 9.23 14.53
C THR A 272 0.54 8.39 13.39
N ALA A 273 1.30 8.13 12.33
CA ALA A 273 0.89 7.27 11.21
C ALA A 273 0.63 5.83 11.69
N PHE A 274 1.53 5.28 12.50
CA PHE A 274 1.37 3.94 13.10
C PHE A 274 0.11 3.86 13.99
N ARG A 275 -0.11 4.86 14.85
CA ARG A 275 -1.29 4.91 15.73
C ARG A 275 -2.60 4.99 14.94
N LEU A 276 -2.64 5.78 13.86
CA LEU A 276 -3.80 5.87 12.96
C LEU A 276 -4.07 4.53 12.26
N SER A 277 -3.02 3.90 11.73
CA SER A 277 -3.11 2.58 11.10
C SER A 277 -3.59 1.51 12.07
N ALA A 278 -3.00 1.43 13.27
CA ALA A 278 -3.41 0.49 14.31
C ALA A 278 -4.88 0.68 14.71
N ARG A 279 -5.33 1.94 14.88
CA ARG A 279 -6.72 2.25 15.19
C ARG A 279 -7.68 1.83 14.08
N ASN A 280 -7.27 1.98 12.81
CA ASN A 280 -8.05 1.53 11.65
C ASN A 280 -8.18 0.00 11.61
N LEU A 281 -7.10 -0.74 11.90
CA LEU A 281 -7.10 -2.20 12.02
C LEU A 281 -8.04 -2.67 13.15
N ILE A 282 -7.97 -2.02 14.32
CA ILE A 282 -8.82 -2.34 15.48
C ILE A 282 -10.30 -2.04 15.18
N SER A 283 -10.61 -1.02 14.40
CA SER A 283 -11.99 -0.68 14.02
C SER A 283 -12.65 -1.76 13.16
N LYS A 284 -11.86 -2.51 12.37
CA LYS A 284 -12.30 -3.60 11.48
C LYS A 284 -11.97 -4.99 12.04
N LYS A 285 -12.18 -5.19 13.37
CA LYS A 285 -11.77 -6.40 14.13
C LYS A 285 -12.01 -7.72 13.42
N GLY A 286 -13.21 -7.97 12.91
CA GLY A 286 -13.56 -9.24 12.26
C GLY A 286 -12.73 -9.51 11.00
N ARG A 287 -12.59 -8.52 10.12
CA ARG A 287 -11.80 -8.66 8.89
C ARG A 287 -10.31 -8.83 9.20
N THR A 288 -9.78 -8.05 10.13
CA THR A 288 -8.38 -8.13 10.55
C THR A 288 -8.07 -9.47 11.19
N ALA A 289 -8.96 -9.99 12.05
CA ALA A 289 -8.83 -11.32 12.66
C ALA A 289 -8.87 -12.44 11.62
N MET A 290 -9.79 -12.38 10.64
CA MET A 290 -9.85 -13.38 9.56
C MET A 290 -8.59 -13.41 8.70
N VAL A 291 -8.09 -12.24 8.30
CA VAL A 291 -6.85 -12.14 7.50
C VAL A 291 -5.65 -12.63 8.30
N GLY A 292 -5.56 -12.25 9.59
CA GLY A 292 -4.52 -12.73 10.49
C GLY A 292 -4.55 -14.24 10.68
N PHE A 293 -5.74 -14.81 10.87
CA PHE A 293 -5.93 -16.25 11.01
C PHE A 293 -5.55 -17.01 9.72
N ALA A 294 -6.01 -16.53 8.56
CA ALA A 294 -5.65 -17.12 7.27
C ALA A 294 -4.13 -17.10 7.01
N GLY A 295 -3.47 -15.98 7.34
CA GLY A 295 -2.01 -15.86 7.22
C GLY A 295 -1.25 -16.77 8.20
N SER A 296 -1.75 -16.93 9.44
CA SER A 296 -1.12 -17.79 10.44
C SER A 296 -1.17 -19.27 10.10
N ILE A 297 -2.21 -19.76 9.40
CA ILE A 297 -2.30 -21.16 8.94
C ILE A 297 -1.08 -21.51 8.06
N GLY A 298 -0.71 -20.64 7.12
CA GLY A 298 0.46 -20.85 6.26
C GLY A 298 1.77 -20.95 7.05
N ILE A 299 1.96 -20.04 8.01
CA ILE A 299 3.16 -20.02 8.87
C ILE A 299 3.22 -21.28 9.76
N ILE A 300 2.08 -21.63 10.37
CA ILE A 300 1.96 -22.85 11.20
C ILE A 300 2.27 -24.10 10.36
N GLY A 301 1.74 -24.20 9.13
CA GLY A 301 2.02 -25.30 8.22
C GLY A 301 3.51 -25.45 7.92
N ILE A 302 4.19 -24.38 7.57
CA ILE A 302 5.62 -24.37 7.31
C ILE A 302 6.41 -24.76 8.58
N ALA A 303 6.07 -24.16 9.72
CA ALA A 303 6.73 -24.46 10.99
C ALA A 303 6.58 -25.93 11.39
N LEU A 304 5.40 -26.51 11.17
CA LEU A 304 5.09 -27.91 11.46
C LEU A 304 5.92 -28.86 10.57
N VAL A 305 6.02 -28.56 9.26
CA VAL A 305 6.86 -29.34 8.34
C VAL A 305 8.34 -29.29 8.73
N LEU A 306 8.85 -28.09 9.08
CA LEU A 306 10.23 -27.94 9.51
C LEU A 306 10.50 -28.65 10.84
N ALA A 307 9.59 -28.54 11.82
CA ALA A 307 9.72 -29.22 13.11
C ALA A 307 9.67 -30.75 12.94
N PHE A 308 8.76 -31.25 12.10
CA PHE A 308 8.67 -32.68 11.78
C PHE A 308 9.93 -33.20 11.08
N SER A 309 10.45 -32.45 10.11
CA SER A 309 11.71 -32.78 9.42
C SER A 309 12.92 -32.83 10.39
N ALA A 310 12.99 -31.85 11.29
CA ALA A 310 14.06 -31.85 12.30
C ALA A 310 13.89 -32.99 13.29
N GLY A 311 12.67 -33.30 13.71
CA GLY A 311 12.38 -34.44 14.60
C GLY A 311 12.76 -35.78 13.99
N ILE A 312 12.41 -36.03 12.72
CA ILE A 312 12.77 -37.26 11.99
C ILE A 312 14.31 -37.38 11.88
N LYS A 313 15.01 -36.31 11.51
CA LYS A 313 16.47 -36.31 11.42
C LYS A 313 17.10 -36.67 12.76
N GLY A 314 16.64 -36.07 13.86
CA GLY A 314 17.07 -36.38 15.21
C GLY A 314 16.81 -37.82 15.61
N TYR A 315 15.63 -38.34 15.30
CA TYR A 315 15.27 -39.74 15.55
C TYR A 315 16.15 -40.75 14.77
N ILE A 316 16.39 -40.47 13.48
CA ILE A 316 17.26 -41.29 12.64
C ILE A 316 18.71 -41.28 13.18
N ALA A 317 19.21 -40.09 13.55
CA ALA A 317 20.55 -40.00 14.14
C ALA A 317 20.67 -40.79 15.45
N SER A 318 19.71 -40.67 16.36
CA SER A 318 19.66 -41.45 17.62
C SER A 318 19.58 -42.96 17.34
N MET A 319 18.75 -43.36 16.37
CA MET A 319 18.65 -44.77 15.97
C MET A 319 19.94 -45.31 15.35
N GLN A 320 20.64 -44.50 14.56
CA GLN A 320 21.97 -44.86 14.03
C GLN A 320 23.02 -44.99 15.15
N ASP A 321 23.03 -44.08 16.11
CA ASP A 321 23.93 -44.15 17.27
C ASP A 321 23.66 -45.37 18.14
N ASP A 322 22.39 -45.70 18.38
CA ASP A 322 21.97 -46.90 19.12
C ASP A 322 22.34 -48.18 18.38
N MET A 323 22.16 -48.24 17.04
CA MET A 323 22.58 -49.39 16.22
C MET A 323 24.10 -49.55 16.20
N LEU A 324 24.85 -48.48 16.08
CA LEU A 324 26.29 -48.51 16.07
C LEU A 324 26.86 -48.89 17.45
N SER A 325 26.25 -48.40 18.53
CA SER A 325 26.66 -48.73 19.88
C SER A 325 26.27 -50.17 20.29
N GLY A 326 25.18 -50.73 19.69
CA GLY A 326 24.74 -52.09 19.95
C GLY A 326 25.43 -53.20 19.14
N ASN A 327 26.12 -52.85 18.06
CA ASN A 327 26.86 -53.79 17.22
C ASN A 327 28.37 -53.58 17.36
N PRO A 328 29.04 -54.31 18.25
CA PRO A 328 30.49 -54.19 18.42
C PRO A 328 31.21 -54.56 17.13
N ILE A 329 32.23 -53.80 16.77
CA ILE A 329 33.18 -54.22 15.72
C ILE A 329 33.94 -55.42 16.24
N THR A 330 33.62 -56.59 15.71
CA THR A 330 34.23 -57.81 16.11
C THR A 330 35.47 -58.10 15.22
N ILE A 331 36.61 -58.18 15.78
CA ILE A 331 37.84 -58.61 15.09
C ILE A 331 38.08 -60.08 15.45
N SER A 332 37.89 -60.93 14.44
CA SER A 332 38.12 -62.39 14.61
C SER A 332 39.37 -62.82 13.87
N GLN A 333 39.95 -63.92 14.33
CA GLN A 333 41.11 -64.52 13.67
C GLN A 333 40.81 -65.04 12.27
N THR A 334 39.52 -65.37 12.03
CA THR A 334 39.04 -65.76 10.71
C THR A 334 37.97 -64.79 10.25
N ALA A 335 38.05 -64.30 9.04
CA ALA A 335 37.06 -63.39 8.42
C ALA A 335 36.66 -63.91 7.03
N PHE A 336 35.47 -63.63 6.63
CA PHE A 336 35.02 -63.90 5.27
C PHE A 336 35.35 -62.73 4.33
N ASP A 337 36.06 -63.05 3.24
CA ASP A 337 36.30 -62.05 2.17
C ASP A 337 35.06 -61.78 1.35
N MET A 338 34.36 -60.70 1.69
CA MET A 338 33.16 -60.29 0.98
C MET A 338 33.47 -59.83 -0.45
N SER A 339 34.69 -59.48 -0.80
CA SER A 339 35.06 -59.12 -2.16
C SER A 339 35.15 -60.37 -3.04
N ALA A 340 35.71 -61.47 -2.52
CA ALA A 340 35.74 -62.79 -3.18
C ALA A 340 34.32 -63.31 -3.43
N ILE A 341 33.39 -63.11 -2.45
CA ILE A 341 31.95 -63.50 -2.62
C ILE A 341 31.27 -62.62 -3.68
N THR A 342 31.56 -61.31 -3.70
CA THR A 342 30.96 -60.40 -4.68
C THR A 342 31.48 -60.66 -6.09
N ASP A 343 32.75 -61.01 -6.25
CA ASP A 343 33.35 -61.34 -7.54
C ASP A 343 32.87 -62.71 -8.04
N MET A 344 32.65 -63.70 -7.16
CA MET A 344 31.92 -64.93 -7.53
C MET A 344 30.51 -64.66 -8.02
N MET A 345 29.79 -63.74 -7.44
CA MET A 345 28.42 -63.32 -7.89
C MET A 345 28.41 -62.55 -9.22
N LYS A 346 29.51 -61.92 -9.62
CA LYS A 346 29.67 -61.17 -10.87
C LYS A 346 30.09 -62.02 -12.06
N THR A 347 30.58 -63.27 -11.84
CA THR A 347 30.95 -64.16 -12.92
C THR A 347 29.64 -64.73 -13.51
N GLU A 348 28.96 -63.93 -14.35
CA GLU A 348 27.91 -64.40 -15.24
C GLU A 348 28.50 -65.31 -16.35
N ASP A 349 28.81 -66.56 -16.05
CA ASP A 349 28.84 -67.56 -17.11
C ASP A 349 27.41 -67.82 -17.51
N LYS A 350 27.04 -67.45 -18.76
CA LYS A 350 25.80 -67.74 -19.38
C LYS A 350 25.53 -69.24 -19.41
N ILE A 351 24.86 -69.76 -18.39
CA ILE A 351 24.37 -71.13 -18.40
C ILE A 351 23.13 -71.11 -19.31
N GLU A 352 23.24 -71.68 -20.52
CA GLU A 352 22.10 -71.99 -21.36
C GLU A 352 21.25 -73.07 -20.64
N ILE A 353 20.16 -72.58 -20.03
CA ILE A 353 19.20 -73.48 -19.39
C ILE A 353 18.38 -74.16 -20.49
N ILE A 354 18.74 -75.32 -20.90
CA ILE A 354 17.92 -76.21 -21.74
C ILE A 354 16.71 -76.65 -20.89
N LYS A 355 15.58 -76.00 -21.08
CA LYS A 355 14.32 -76.29 -20.37
C LYS A 355 13.77 -77.64 -20.83
N ASN A 356 13.99 -78.67 -20.05
CA ASN A 356 13.32 -79.97 -20.24
C ASN A 356 12.06 -79.99 -19.34
N PRO A 357 10.84 -80.17 -19.90
CA PRO A 357 9.57 -79.98 -19.16
C PRO A 357 9.38 -81.01 -18.03
N ASN A 358 10.16 -82.08 -17.96
CA ASN A 358 10.01 -83.14 -16.97
C ASN A 358 11.11 -83.18 -15.89
N SER A 359 11.87 -82.09 -15.74
CA SER A 359 13.00 -82.02 -14.74
C SER A 359 12.78 -80.87 -13.77
N VAL A 360 13.07 -81.13 -12.48
CA VAL A 360 13.13 -80.10 -11.44
C VAL A 360 14.55 -79.58 -11.39
N TYR A 361 14.72 -78.25 -11.63
CA TYR A 361 16.02 -77.61 -11.61
C TYR A 361 16.31 -77.06 -10.21
N ILE A 362 17.47 -77.44 -9.64
CA ILE A 362 18.00 -76.80 -8.46
C ILE A 362 18.64 -75.46 -8.91
N SER A 363 18.51 -74.39 -8.15
CA SER A 363 19.04 -73.12 -8.56
C SER A 363 20.57 -73.19 -8.78
N SER A 364 21.05 -72.56 -9.83
CA SER A 364 22.48 -72.56 -10.22
C SER A 364 23.41 -72.12 -9.10
N VAL A 365 22.90 -71.31 -8.15
CA VAL A 365 23.64 -70.89 -6.96
C VAL A 365 23.93 -72.07 -6.02
N ILE A 366 23.03 -73.02 -5.84
CA ILE A 366 23.22 -74.21 -5.01
C ILE A 366 24.16 -75.18 -5.69
N GLU A 367 24.10 -75.36 -7.01
CA GLU A 367 25.07 -76.15 -7.76
C GLU A 367 26.47 -75.55 -7.75
N GLN A 368 26.60 -74.23 -7.85
CA GLN A 368 27.89 -73.55 -7.68
C GLN A 368 28.45 -73.69 -6.24
N LEU A 369 27.62 -73.57 -5.22
CA LEU A 369 28.03 -73.79 -3.84
C LEU A 369 28.47 -75.24 -3.58
N ILE A 370 27.90 -76.25 -4.22
CA ILE A 370 28.27 -77.63 -4.09
C ILE A 370 29.53 -77.95 -4.87
N LYS A 371 29.77 -77.33 -6.03
CA LYS A 371 31.03 -77.53 -6.83
C LYS A 371 32.22 -76.80 -6.25
N THR A 372 32.03 -75.77 -5.42
CA THR A 372 33.10 -74.96 -4.81
C THR A 372 33.47 -75.43 -3.43
N GLN A 373 33.16 -76.65 -3.01
CA GLN A 373 33.66 -77.21 -1.72
C GLN A 373 35.19 -77.25 -1.58
N ASP A 374 35.91 -77.25 -2.71
CA ASP A 374 37.38 -77.11 -2.75
C ASP A 374 37.84 -75.62 -2.72
N ASP A 375 37.03 -74.69 -3.08
CA ASP A 375 37.33 -73.24 -3.11
C ASP A 375 36.94 -72.50 -1.81
N LEU A 376 36.25 -73.18 -0.87
CA LEU A 376 35.90 -72.62 0.44
C LEU A 376 37.12 -72.16 1.28
N GLY A 377 38.26 -72.77 1.00
CA GLY A 377 39.58 -72.36 1.63
C GLY A 377 39.97 -70.91 1.24
N ASN A 378 39.61 -70.44 0.07
CA ASN A 378 40.00 -69.13 -0.42
C ASN A 378 39.06 -67.98 0.02
N ILE A 379 37.87 -68.28 0.62
CA ILE A 379 36.91 -67.33 1.12
C ILE A 379 37.18 -66.96 2.58
N MET A 380 37.88 -67.78 3.29
CA MET A 380 38.32 -67.52 4.65
C MET A 380 39.72 -66.93 4.67
N VAL A 381 39.85 -65.71 5.14
CA VAL A 381 41.15 -65.06 5.36
C VAL A 381 41.46 -65.14 6.84
N GLU A 382 42.68 -65.66 7.14
CA GLU A 382 43.19 -65.62 8.51
C GLU A 382 43.87 -64.28 8.78
N ASN A 383 43.38 -63.58 9.81
CA ASN A 383 44.00 -62.34 10.30
C ASN A 383 45.14 -62.68 11.28
N GLU A 384 46.32 -62.15 11.03
CA GLU A 384 47.39 -62.18 12.00
C GLU A 384 47.19 -61.17 13.12
N ILE A 385 46.43 -61.58 14.15
CA ILE A 385 46.24 -60.74 15.35
C ILE A 385 47.45 -60.91 16.25
N THR A 386 48.41 -59.98 16.10
CA THR A 386 49.66 -60.03 16.92
C THR A 386 49.41 -59.50 18.33
N ALA A 387 50.26 -59.95 19.30
CA ALA A 387 50.19 -59.41 20.67
C ALA A 387 50.30 -57.85 20.71
N GLY A 388 51.12 -57.28 19.83
CA GLY A 388 51.26 -55.84 19.73
C GLY A 388 50.02 -55.13 19.22
N TYR A 389 49.22 -55.78 18.35
CA TYR A 389 47.93 -55.23 17.90
C TYR A 389 46.90 -55.20 19.05
N VAL A 390 46.86 -56.24 19.86
CA VAL A 390 46.04 -56.36 21.05
C VAL A 390 46.34 -55.23 22.07
N GLU A 391 47.66 -54.99 22.28
CA GLU A 391 48.13 -53.92 23.17
C GLU A 391 47.78 -52.55 22.60
N TYR A 392 47.86 -52.32 21.28
CA TYR A 392 47.49 -51.11 20.62
C TYR A 392 45.98 -50.82 20.81
N VAL A 393 45.13 -51.83 20.60
CA VAL A 393 43.67 -51.68 20.78
C VAL A 393 43.32 -51.39 22.24
N LYS A 394 43.98 -52.06 23.20
CA LYS A 394 43.84 -51.83 24.64
C LYS A 394 44.34 -50.45 25.09
N ALA A 395 45.29 -49.85 24.39
CA ALA A 395 45.86 -48.55 24.68
C ALA A 395 44.99 -47.39 24.03
N MET A 396 44.00 -47.72 23.24
CA MET A 396 43.11 -46.72 22.56
C MET A 396 42.35 -45.83 23.58
N PRO A 397 42.27 -44.51 23.39
CA PRO A 397 41.54 -43.64 24.29
C PRO A 397 40.08 -44.02 24.40
N LYS A 398 39.52 -43.93 25.62
CA LYS A 398 38.12 -44.30 25.90
C LYS A 398 37.07 -43.57 25.11
N GLU A 399 37.42 -42.45 24.52
CA GLU A 399 36.52 -41.67 23.65
C GLU A 399 36.25 -42.35 22.30
N TYR A 400 37.02 -43.38 21.91
CA TYR A 400 36.86 -44.09 20.63
C TYR A 400 36.20 -45.48 20.78
N TYR A 401 35.82 -45.90 21.98
CA TYR A 401 35.11 -47.15 22.20
C TYR A 401 34.19 -47.11 23.43
N ASN A 402 33.08 -47.84 23.38
CA ASN A 402 32.14 -47.98 24.49
C ASN A 402 32.49 -49.14 25.42
N ALA A 403 33.03 -50.22 24.87
CA ALA A 403 33.55 -51.40 25.60
C ALA A 403 34.62 -52.10 24.79
N LEU A 404 35.67 -52.64 25.47
CA LEU A 404 36.74 -53.44 24.91
C LEU A 404 36.67 -54.83 25.47
#